data_222bfe6bcf505a296270fedffe4f4f1a
#
_entry.id   222bfe6bcf505a296270fedffe4f4f1a
#
_cell.length_a   1.000
_cell.length_b   1.000
_cell.length_c   1.000
_cell.angle_alpha   90.00
_cell.angle_beta   90.00
_cell.angle_gamma   90.00
#
_symmetry.space_group_name_H-M   'P 1'
#
loop_
_entity.id
_entity.type
_entity.pdbx_description
1 polymer ?
#
loop_
_entity_poly.entity_id
_entity_poly.type
_entity_poly.pdbx_seq_one_letter_code
_entity_poly.pdbx_strand_id
1 'polypeptide(L)'
;MKLIALNIRQGGGTRIAAIGDYLVAQECDAVVISEFRCNAAGNQLIATLRKAGYTHFHHTNTEPRQNTVMVATKLPSTPIPITGCSNDWSLVGVAWAGIQLVSVYFPQRKDKAGVFDTLETMASSNLLAIGDFNTGSNTLDAEGAKFHCADQFVHLANETLTDLWRAHNGQQTLEFTWYSRASNGFRIDHALAGPEATSRCMASYYDHSTRDTLTDHSALIVELSK
;
A
#
# COMPACT_ATOMS: atom_id res chain seq x y z
N MET A 1 -3.78 -16.31 -4.86
CA MET A 1 -4.35 -14.96 -5.06
C MET A 1 -3.22 -13.97 -5.21
N LYS A 2 -3.36 -13.00 -6.11
CA LYS A 2 -2.35 -11.97 -6.35
C LYS A 2 -2.92 -10.59 -6.04
N LEU A 3 -2.19 -9.76 -5.34
CA LEU A 3 -2.56 -8.38 -5.07
C LEU A 3 -1.40 -7.43 -5.39
N ILE A 4 -1.73 -6.20 -5.77
CA ILE A 4 -0.77 -5.16 -6.12
C ILE A 4 -1.08 -3.88 -5.36
N ALA A 5 -0.06 -3.24 -4.80
CA ALA A 5 -0.14 -1.90 -4.24
C ALA A 5 0.71 -0.93 -5.06
N LEU A 6 0.16 0.25 -5.35
CA LEU A 6 0.85 1.30 -6.09
C LEU A 6 0.45 2.69 -5.60
N ASN A 7 1.42 3.52 -5.26
CA ASN A 7 1.23 4.95 -5.13
C ASN A 7 1.20 5.57 -6.53
N ILE A 8 0.08 6.20 -6.91
CA ILE A 8 -0.14 6.75 -8.26
C ILE A 8 0.24 8.24 -8.40
N ARG A 9 0.82 8.81 -7.36
CA ARG A 9 1.25 10.21 -7.30
C ARG A 9 0.16 11.20 -7.68
N GLN A 10 -0.45 11.80 -6.66
CA GLN A 10 -1.45 12.87 -6.78
C GLN A 10 -2.64 12.52 -7.70
N GLY A 11 -3.20 11.32 -7.54
CA GLY A 11 -4.36 10.84 -8.30
C GLY A 11 -4.04 10.47 -9.75
N GLY A 12 -2.76 10.28 -10.10
CA GLY A 12 -2.33 9.85 -11.44
C GLY A 12 -2.41 10.92 -12.53
N GLY A 13 -3.30 11.90 -12.42
CA GLY A 13 -3.45 13.00 -13.38
C GLY A 13 -3.59 12.51 -14.83
N THR A 14 -2.78 13.04 -15.75
CA THR A 14 -2.78 12.65 -17.18
C THR A 14 -2.26 11.23 -17.43
N ARG A 15 -1.58 10.61 -16.44
CA ARG A 15 -1.03 9.24 -16.52
C ARG A 15 -2.07 8.16 -16.18
N ILE A 16 -3.28 8.55 -15.75
CA ILE A 16 -4.27 7.63 -15.18
C ILE A 16 -4.70 6.52 -16.14
N ALA A 17 -4.75 6.78 -17.44
CA ALA A 17 -5.05 5.77 -18.45
C ALA A 17 -3.97 4.70 -18.50
N ALA A 18 -2.70 5.09 -18.61
CA ALA A 18 -1.57 4.17 -18.65
C ALA A 18 -1.41 3.40 -17.32
N ILE A 19 -1.67 4.04 -16.17
CA ILE A 19 -1.72 3.38 -14.86
C ILE A 19 -2.82 2.32 -14.84
N GLY A 20 -4.01 2.64 -15.33
CA GLY A 20 -5.13 1.70 -15.43
C GLY A 20 -4.79 0.48 -16.30
N ASP A 21 -4.21 0.71 -17.47
CA ASP A 21 -3.81 -0.36 -18.39
C ASP A 21 -2.73 -1.26 -17.75
N TYR A 22 -1.74 -0.69 -17.08
CA TYR A 22 -0.74 -1.44 -16.32
C TYR A 22 -1.37 -2.32 -15.24
N LEU A 23 -2.25 -1.76 -14.40
CA LEU A 23 -2.90 -2.50 -13.32
C LEU A 23 -3.77 -3.65 -13.85
N VAL A 24 -4.46 -3.45 -14.98
CA VAL A 24 -5.25 -4.49 -15.63
C VAL A 24 -4.34 -5.62 -16.16
N ALA A 25 -3.21 -5.28 -16.77
CA ALA A 25 -2.25 -6.25 -17.31
C ALA A 25 -1.58 -7.12 -16.21
N GLN A 26 -1.57 -6.66 -14.95
CA GLN A 26 -1.06 -7.46 -13.83
C GLN A 26 -1.97 -8.63 -13.43
N GLU A 27 -3.23 -8.66 -13.89
CA GLU A 27 -4.24 -9.71 -13.63
C GLU A 27 -4.47 -10.02 -12.14
N CYS A 28 -4.25 -9.03 -11.26
CA CYS A 28 -4.40 -9.19 -9.82
C CYS A 28 -5.86 -9.42 -9.39
N ASP A 29 -6.06 -10.10 -8.26
CA ASP A 29 -7.37 -10.30 -7.62
C ASP A 29 -7.78 -9.07 -6.80
N ALA A 30 -6.80 -8.32 -6.28
CA ALA A 30 -6.99 -7.07 -5.56
C ALA A 30 -5.97 -6.00 -5.99
N VAL A 31 -6.41 -4.75 -6.01
CA VAL A 31 -5.61 -3.55 -6.29
C VAL A 31 -5.73 -2.60 -5.11
N VAL A 32 -4.61 -2.14 -4.59
CA VAL A 32 -4.47 -1.17 -3.51
C VAL A 32 -3.79 0.08 -4.07
N ILE A 33 -4.42 1.22 -3.93
CA ILE A 33 -3.92 2.48 -4.47
C ILE A 33 -3.69 3.49 -3.35
N SER A 34 -2.46 3.97 -3.24
CA SER A 34 -2.10 5.14 -2.44
C SER A 34 -2.10 6.40 -3.30
N GLU A 35 -2.37 7.54 -2.69
CA GLU A 35 -2.61 8.84 -3.34
C GLU A 35 -3.78 8.83 -4.35
N PHE A 36 -4.77 7.98 -4.14
CA PHE A 36 -6.03 8.05 -4.87
C PHE A 36 -6.72 9.41 -4.61
N ARG A 37 -7.46 9.91 -5.57
CA ARG A 37 -8.27 11.14 -5.45
C ARG A 37 -9.68 10.93 -5.94
N CYS A 38 -10.67 11.45 -5.21
CA CYS A 38 -12.09 11.44 -5.56
C CYS A 38 -12.39 12.50 -6.63
N ASN A 39 -11.85 12.35 -7.84
CA ASN A 39 -11.98 13.29 -8.96
C ASN A 39 -12.16 12.57 -10.30
N ALA A 40 -12.14 13.30 -11.41
CA ALA A 40 -12.33 12.73 -12.76
C ALA A 40 -11.31 11.61 -13.09
N ALA A 41 -10.03 11.77 -12.71
CA ALA A 41 -9.00 10.74 -12.93
C ALA A 41 -9.29 9.49 -12.09
N GLY A 42 -9.66 9.66 -10.82
CA GLY A 42 -10.06 8.54 -9.95
C GLY A 42 -11.28 7.79 -10.49
N ASN A 43 -12.29 8.52 -11.00
CA ASN A 43 -13.46 7.91 -11.63
C ASN A 43 -13.08 7.14 -12.91
N GLN A 44 -12.14 7.66 -13.71
CA GLN A 44 -11.61 6.96 -14.88
C GLN A 44 -10.92 5.66 -14.50
N LEU A 45 -10.08 5.67 -13.45
CA LEU A 45 -9.41 4.46 -12.94
C LEU A 45 -10.44 3.41 -12.49
N ILE A 46 -11.44 3.80 -11.69
CA ILE A 46 -12.53 2.91 -11.27
C ILE A 46 -13.24 2.32 -12.48
N ALA A 47 -13.55 3.12 -13.50
CA ALA A 47 -14.22 2.65 -14.72
C ALA A 47 -13.35 1.64 -15.49
N THR A 48 -12.03 1.86 -15.57
CA THR A 48 -11.08 0.94 -16.22
C THR A 48 -11.01 -0.39 -15.46
N LEU A 49 -10.84 -0.36 -14.14
CA LEU A 49 -10.78 -1.56 -13.31
C LEU A 49 -12.12 -2.32 -13.33
N ARG A 50 -13.26 -1.61 -13.36
CA ARG A 50 -14.59 -2.25 -13.46
C ARG A 50 -14.74 -3.05 -14.74
N LYS A 51 -14.26 -2.53 -15.88
CA LYS A 51 -14.25 -3.27 -17.15
C LYS A 51 -13.36 -4.52 -17.12
N ALA A 52 -12.33 -4.52 -16.27
CA ALA A 52 -11.43 -5.65 -16.04
C ALA A 52 -11.95 -6.65 -14.98
N GLY A 53 -13.20 -6.50 -14.51
CA GLY A 53 -13.86 -7.45 -13.61
C GLY A 53 -13.73 -7.14 -12.12
N TYR A 54 -13.20 -5.98 -11.73
CA TYR A 54 -13.26 -5.54 -10.34
C TYR A 54 -14.68 -5.02 -10.05
N THR A 55 -15.30 -5.57 -9.03
CA THR A 55 -16.72 -5.30 -8.71
C THR A 55 -16.92 -4.58 -7.38
N HIS A 56 -15.93 -4.62 -6.49
CA HIS A 56 -15.97 -3.99 -5.17
C HIS A 56 -14.90 -2.90 -5.09
N PHE A 57 -15.30 -1.69 -4.70
CA PHE A 57 -14.44 -0.51 -4.59
C PHE A 57 -14.67 0.17 -3.24
N HIS A 58 -13.61 0.36 -2.47
CA HIS A 58 -13.65 0.96 -1.15
C HIS A 58 -12.61 2.07 -1.07
N HIS A 59 -13.05 3.27 -0.76
CA HIS A 59 -12.18 4.44 -0.52
C HIS A 59 -12.88 5.41 0.42
N THR A 60 -12.12 6.25 1.10
CA THR A 60 -12.68 7.37 1.86
C THR A 60 -13.13 8.46 0.89
N ASN A 61 -14.33 9.01 1.10
CA ASN A 61 -14.79 10.17 0.37
C ASN A 61 -14.07 11.41 0.89
N THR A 62 -13.28 12.01 0.03
CA THR A 62 -12.48 13.20 0.34
C THR A 62 -12.72 14.30 -0.69
N GLU A 63 -12.27 15.51 -0.38
CA GLU A 63 -12.24 16.60 -1.35
C GLU A 63 -11.42 16.20 -2.59
N PRO A 64 -11.76 16.69 -3.80
CA PRO A 64 -11.17 16.22 -5.07
C PRO A 64 -9.64 16.39 -5.19
N ARG A 65 -9.02 17.22 -4.35
CA ARG A 65 -7.56 17.42 -4.31
C ARG A 65 -6.89 16.68 -3.16
N GLN A 66 -7.65 16.13 -2.22
CA GLN A 66 -7.11 15.37 -1.10
C GLN A 66 -6.70 13.98 -1.56
N ASN A 67 -5.45 13.61 -1.27
CA ASN A 67 -4.98 12.24 -1.44
C ASN A 67 -5.62 11.34 -0.38
N THR A 68 -6.05 10.16 -0.80
CA THR A 68 -6.58 9.10 0.05
C THR A 68 -6.10 7.74 -0.47
N VAL A 69 -6.71 6.68 -0.01
CA VAL A 69 -6.45 5.31 -0.44
C VAL A 69 -7.68 4.68 -1.07
N MET A 70 -7.46 3.68 -1.94
CA MET A 70 -8.53 2.87 -2.53
C MET A 70 -8.15 1.40 -2.54
N VAL A 71 -9.12 0.53 -2.26
CA VAL A 71 -9.05 -0.91 -2.49
C VAL A 71 -10.08 -1.29 -3.54
N ALA A 72 -9.66 -2.03 -4.56
CA ALA A 72 -10.55 -2.63 -5.55
C ALA A 72 -10.33 -4.14 -5.59
N THR A 73 -11.41 -4.94 -5.57
CA THR A 73 -11.32 -6.40 -5.56
C THR A 73 -12.25 -7.05 -6.58
N LYS A 74 -11.83 -8.20 -7.15
CA LYS A 74 -12.66 -9.04 -8.02
C LYS A 74 -13.57 -9.93 -7.20
N LEU A 75 -13.06 -10.52 -6.12
CA LEU A 75 -13.85 -11.31 -5.16
C LEU A 75 -14.61 -10.39 -4.20
N PRO A 76 -15.72 -10.84 -3.62
CA PRO A 76 -16.47 -10.08 -2.62
C PRO A 76 -15.58 -9.58 -1.48
N SER A 77 -15.78 -8.32 -1.12
CA SER A 77 -15.11 -7.68 0.02
C SER A 77 -16.08 -6.77 0.76
N THR A 78 -15.95 -6.69 2.08
CA THR A 78 -16.80 -5.87 2.94
C THR A 78 -15.96 -4.89 3.75
N PRO A 79 -16.40 -3.63 3.95
CA PRO A 79 -15.66 -2.66 4.74
C PRO A 79 -15.41 -3.14 6.17
N ILE A 80 -14.22 -2.86 6.69
CA ILE A 80 -13.90 -2.99 8.11
C ILE A 80 -13.85 -1.57 8.67
N PRO A 81 -14.61 -1.27 9.75
CA PRO A 81 -14.52 0.02 10.42
C PRO A 81 -13.12 0.27 10.97
N ILE A 82 -12.55 1.42 10.66
CA ILE A 82 -11.30 1.90 11.26
C ILE A 82 -11.65 3.02 12.22
N THR A 83 -11.39 2.82 13.49
CA THR A 83 -11.71 3.78 14.55
C THR A 83 -10.44 4.34 15.18
N GLY A 84 -10.50 5.59 15.65
CA GLY A 84 -9.39 6.23 16.35
C GLY A 84 -8.27 6.76 15.46
N CYS A 85 -8.33 6.59 14.14
CA CYS A 85 -7.35 7.17 13.23
C CYS A 85 -7.51 8.69 13.16
N SER A 86 -6.46 9.43 13.48
CA SER A 86 -6.45 10.89 13.37
C SER A 86 -6.54 11.41 11.93
N ASN A 87 -6.24 10.54 10.97
CA ASN A 87 -6.23 10.82 9.53
C ASN A 87 -7.11 9.79 8.81
N ASP A 88 -8.41 10.02 8.75
CA ASP A 88 -9.42 9.13 8.16
C ASP A 88 -9.20 8.80 6.67
N TRP A 89 -8.42 9.64 5.96
CA TRP A 89 -8.02 9.45 4.57
C TRP A 89 -6.81 8.51 4.39
N SER A 90 -6.09 8.15 5.47
CA SER A 90 -4.84 7.37 5.42
C SER A 90 -5.05 5.86 5.28
N LEU A 91 -6.19 5.36 5.69
CA LEU A 91 -6.46 3.93 5.79
C LEU A 91 -7.84 3.58 5.23
N VAL A 92 -7.92 2.46 4.51
CA VAL A 92 -9.19 1.79 4.16
C VAL A 92 -9.01 0.31 4.41
N GLY A 93 -9.88 -0.26 5.26
CA GLY A 93 -9.88 -1.67 5.60
C GLY A 93 -11.03 -2.42 4.95
N VAL A 94 -10.76 -3.64 4.49
CA VAL A 94 -11.78 -4.56 3.97
C VAL A 94 -11.51 -6.00 4.42
N ALA A 95 -12.57 -6.74 4.75
CA ALA A 95 -12.50 -8.18 4.86
C ALA A 95 -12.56 -8.76 3.43
N TRP A 96 -11.52 -9.46 3.02
CA TRP A 96 -11.34 -10.01 1.68
C TRP A 96 -10.62 -11.35 1.72
N ALA A 97 -11.20 -12.38 1.13
CA ALA A 97 -10.57 -13.69 0.97
C ALA A 97 -9.99 -14.30 2.26
N GLY A 98 -10.64 -14.07 3.40
CA GLY A 98 -10.22 -14.55 4.72
C GLY A 98 -9.18 -13.71 5.42
N ILE A 99 -8.74 -12.59 4.83
CA ILE A 99 -7.82 -11.63 5.45
C ILE A 99 -8.49 -10.28 5.72
N GLN A 100 -7.94 -9.52 6.64
CA GLN A 100 -8.21 -8.11 6.84
C GLN A 100 -7.20 -7.31 6.02
N LEU A 101 -7.57 -6.93 4.80
CA LEU A 101 -6.73 -6.13 3.90
C LEU A 101 -6.89 -4.65 4.24
N VAL A 102 -5.81 -4.00 4.63
CA VAL A 102 -5.77 -2.56 4.94
C VAL A 102 -4.86 -1.85 3.95
N SER A 103 -5.45 -0.98 3.13
CA SER A 103 -4.72 -0.05 2.28
C SER A 103 -4.15 1.09 3.10
N VAL A 104 -2.90 1.45 2.85
CA VAL A 104 -2.15 2.42 3.64
C VAL A 104 -1.60 3.54 2.76
N TYR A 105 -1.77 4.79 3.23
CA TYR A 105 -1.03 5.96 2.78
C TYR A 105 -0.75 6.86 3.97
N PHE A 106 0.46 6.77 4.52
CA PHE A 106 0.81 7.53 5.72
C PHE A 106 1.07 9.00 5.42
N PRO A 107 0.65 9.90 6.31
CA PRO A 107 1.00 11.31 6.20
C PRO A 107 2.51 11.53 6.29
N GLN A 108 2.96 12.69 5.87
CA GLN A 108 4.35 13.06 5.94
C GLN A 108 4.78 13.42 7.38
N ARG A 109 6.08 13.33 7.66
CA ARG A 109 6.72 13.76 8.92
C ARG A 109 6.13 13.07 10.16
N LYS A 110 5.84 13.84 11.22
CA LYS A 110 5.41 13.33 12.54
C LYS A 110 3.92 12.97 12.60
N ASP A 111 3.13 13.44 11.65
CA ASP A 111 1.67 13.24 11.64
C ASP A 111 1.26 11.78 11.45
N LYS A 112 2.24 10.91 11.13
CA LYS A 112 2.04 9.47 10.97
C LYS A 112 1.94 8.67 12.28
N ALA A 113 2.33 9.24 13.43
CA ALA A 113 2.35 8.53 14.71
C ALA A 113 0.98 7.91 15.06
N GLY A 114 -0.10 8.68 14.97
CA GLY A 114 -1.44 8.18 15.26
C GLY A 114 -1.96 7.13 14.29
N VAL A 115 -1.37 7.03 13.08
CA VAL A 115 -1.71 5.96 12.13
C VAL A 115 -1.02 4.66 12.53
N PHE A 116 0.19 4.72 13.10
CA PHE A 116 0.85 3.55 13.70
C PHE A 116 0.03 2.99 14.86
N ASP A 117 -0.40 3.84 15.81
CA ASP A 117 -1.23 3.43 16.95
C ASP A 117 -2.51 2.72 16.48
N THR A 118 -3.11 3.22 15.38
CA THR A 118 -4.29 2.60 14.77
C THR A 118 -3.97 1.22 14.21
N LEU A 119 -2.87 1.06 13.45
CA LEU A 119 -2.48 -0.25 12.90
C LEU A 119 -2.11 -1.26 13.99
N GLU A 120 -1.45 -0.83 15.07
CA GLU A 120 -1.18 -1.69 16.23
C GLU A 120 -2.47 -2.17 16.89
N THR A 121 -3.45 -1.28 17.05
CA THR A 121 -4.77 -1.65 17.59
C THR A 121 -5.52 -2.63 16.68
N MET A 122 -5.34 -2.52 15.36
CA MET A 122 -5.94 -3.40 14.37
C MET A 122 -5.18 -4.72 14.19
N ALA A 123 -3.97 -4.83 14.75
CA ALA A 123 -3.12 -6.00 14.55
C ALA A 123 -3.83 -7.29 14.96
N SER A 124 -3.91 -8.22 14.04
CA SER A 124 -4.54 -9.53 14.19
C SER A 124 -3.81 -10.57 13.34
N SER A 125 -4.08 -11.85 13.58
CA SER A 125 -3.39 -12.94 12.88
C SER A 125 -3.55 -12.87 11.36
N ASN A 126 -4.70 -12.41 10.88
CA ASN A 126 -5.06 -12.35 9.46
C ASN A 126 -4.99 -10.92 8.86
N LEU A 127 -4.37 -9.95 9.57
CA LEU A 127 -4.15 -8.60 9.02
C LEU A 127 -3.09 -8.63 7.90
N LEU A 128 -3.35 -7.87 6.82
CA LEU A 128 -2.37 -7.47 5.82
C LEU A 128 -2.50 -5.96 5.56
N ALA A 129 -1.60 -5.17 6.11
CA ALA A 129 -1.48 -3.73 5.85
C ALA A 129 -0.46 -3.51 4.72
N ILE A 130 -0.88 -2.87 3.62
CA ILE A 130 -0.06 -2.72 2.42
C ILE A 130 -0.25 -1.35 1.77
N GLY A 131 0.83 -0.75 1.28
CA GLY A 131 0.83 0.54 0.60
C GLY A 131 2.03 1.40 0.95
N ASP A 132 1.88 2.72 0.83
CA ASP A 132 2.92 3.71 1.09
C ASP A 132 2.89 4.16 2.56
N PHE A 133 3.87 3.71 3.33
CA PHE A 133 4.06 4.09 4.74
C PHE A 133 4.82 5.41 4.89
N ASN A 134 5.38 5.98 3.82
CA ASN A 134 6.22 7.17 3.86
C ASN A 134 7.36 7.10 4.89
N THR A 135 7.75 5.90 5.30
CA THR A 135 8.78 5.62 6.31
C THR A 135 9.29 4.18 6.14
N GLY A 136 10.34 3.85 6.89
CA GLY A 136 10.97 2.56 6.94
C GLY A 136 12.05 2.55 8.03
N SER A 137 12.89 1.52 8.04
CA SER A 137 14.08 1.44 8.89
C SER A 137 15.14 2.45 8.41
N ASN A 138 15.67 3.26 9.34
CA ASN A 138 16.77 4.20 9.05
C ASN A 138 18.09 3.51 8.65
N THR A 139 18.22 2.22 8.86
CA THR A 139 19.45 1.46 8.57
C THR A 139 19.36 0.66 7.27
N LEU A 140 18.16 0.25 6.88
CA LEU A 140 17.96 -0.70 5.77
C LEU A 140 17.08 -0.14 4.64
N ASP A 141 16.29 0.90 4.92
CA ASP A 141 15.29 1.41 3.99
C ASP A 141 15.58 2.84 3.53
N ALA A 142 16.69 3.45 3.97
CA ALA A 142 17.01 4.84 3.64
C ALA A 142 18.49 5.04 3.28
N GLU A 143 18.72 5.74 2.17
CA GLU A 143 20.00 6.39 1.87
C GLU A 143 19.89 7.89 2.20
N GLY A 144 20.78 8.41 3.04
CA GLY A 144 20.85 9.83 3.34
C GLY A 144 19.92 10.30 4.47
N ALA A 145 18.78 10.92 4.17
CA ALA A 145 17.91 11.49 5.21
C ALA A 145 17.19 10.43 6.05
N LYS A 146 17.14 10.64 7.38
CA LYS A 146 16.43 9.75 8.28
C LYS A 146 14.91 9.93 8.21
N PHE A 147 14.19 8.84 8.33
CA PHE A 147 12.74 8.84 8.44
C PHE A 147 12.26 9.41 9.79
N HIS A 148 11.13 10.09 9.77
CA HIS A 148 10.33 10.30 10.95
C HIS A 148 9.58 9.02 11.33
N CYS A 149 9.47 8.73 12.61
CA CYS A 149 8.77 7.54 13.13
C CYS A 149 9.37 6.19 12.68
N ALA A 150 10.67 6.15 12.40
CA ALA A 150 11.36 4.92 12.03
C ALA A 150 11.30 3.85 13.15
N ASP A 151 11.40 4.26 14.40
CA ASP A 151 11.36 3.34 15.54
C ASP A 151 9.98 2.68 15.67
N GLN A 152 8.89 3.43 15.44
CA GLN A 152 7.53 2.90 15.41
C GLN A 152 7.33 1.94 14.23
N PHE A 153 7.88 2.26 13.06
CA PHE A 153 7.88 1.33 11.93
C PHE A 153 8.62 0.03 12.25
N VAL A 154 9.82 0.12 12.81
CA VAL A 154 10.64 -1.05 13.19
C VAL A 154 9.92 -1.92 14.22
N HIS A 155 9.28 -1.30 15.24
CA HIS A 155 8.47 -2.01 16.21
C HIS A 155 7.30 -2.75 15.53
N LEU A 156 6.50 -2.05 14.73
CA LEU A 156 5.36 -2.64 14.02
C LEU A 156 5.79 -3.79 13.09
N ALA A 157 6.89 -3.62 12.34
CA ALA A 157 7.34 -4.56 11.32
C ALA A 157 8.09 -5.79 11.86
N ASN A 158 8.61 -5.76 13.09
CA ASN A 158 9.42 -6.84 13.66
C ASN A 158 8.79 -7.51 14.88
N GLU A 159 8.00 -6.77 15.66
CA GLU A 159 7.47 -7.26 16.93
C GLU A 159 5.97 -7.54 16.89
N THR A 160 5.23 -6.79 16.07
CA THR A 160 3.76 -6.91 15.96
C THR A 160 3.34 -7.65 14.70
N LEU A 161 3.94 -7.29 13.55
CA LEU A 161 3.66 -7.84 12.22
C LEU A 161 4.96 -8.33 11.59
N THR A 162 4.87 -8.92 10.40
CA THR A 162 6.00 -9.37 9.59
C THR A 162 6.07 -8.55 8.30
N ASP A 163 7.22 -7.98 7.98
CA ASP A 163 7.51 -7.40 6.67
C ASP A 163 7.64 -8.53 5.64
N LEU A 164 6.60 -8.70 4.81
CA LEU A 164 6.53 -9.80 3.85
C LEU A 164 7.65 -9.76 2.81
N TRP A 165 8.03 -8.55 2.36
CA TRP A 165 9.13 -8.45 1.40
C TRP A 165 10.45 -8.94 2.00
N ARG A 166 10.78 -8.52 3.23
CA ARG A 166 12.00 -8.97 3.91
C ARG A 166 11.99 -10.45 4.25
N ALA A 167 10.84 -10.99 4.60
CA ALA A 167 10.68 -12.42 4.85
C ALA A 167 11.03 -13.28 3.62
N HIS A 168 10.76 -12.78 2.42
CA HIS A 168 11.02 -13.49 1.16
C HIS A 168 12.37 -13.17 0.52
N ASN A 169 12.89 -11.94 0.69
CA ASN A 169 14.06 -11.46 -0.05
C ASN A 169 15.31 -11.28 0.83
N GLY A 170 15.18 -11.52 2.15
CA GLY A 170 16.28 -11.44 3.11
C GLY A 170 16.23 -10.18 3.99
N GLN A 171 16.50 -10.40 5.28
CA GLN A 171 16.37 -9.36 6.32
C GLN A 171 17.33 -8.18 6.13
N GLN A 172 18.48 -8.40 5.49
CA GLN A 172 19.53 -7.39 5.27
C GLN A 172 19.60 -6.89 3.82
N THR A 173 18.71 -7.35 2.95
CA THR A 173 18.71 -6.95 1.53
C THR A 173 18.32 -5.48 1.42
N LEU A 174 19.11 -4.72 0.67
CA LEU A 174 18.81 -3.32 0.35
C LEU A 174 17.93 -3.28 -0.90
N GLU A 175 16.86 -2.52 -0.82
CA GLU A 175 15.94 -2.29 -1.93
C GLU A 175 15.26 -0.94 -1.75
N PHE A 176 14.95 -0.24 -2.86
CA PHE A 176 14.34 1.07 -2.82
C PHE A 176 13.14 1.16 -3.76
N THR A 177 12.03 1.69 -3.26
CA THR A 177 10.78 1.83 -4.02
C THR A 177 10.57 3.25 -4.54
N TRP A 178 11.25 4.21 -3.95
CA TRP A 178 11.18 5.62 -4.31
C TRP A 178 12.57 6.28 -4.21
N TYR A 179 12.83 7.28 -5.06
CA TYR A 179 14.06 8.07 -5.03
C TYR A 179 13.77 9.55 -4.82
N SER A 180 14.55 10.19 -3.97
CA SER A 180 14.48 11.64 -3.77
C SER A 180 15.05 12.39 -4.97
N ARG A 181 14.86 13.72 -5.01
CA ARG A 181 15.49 14.59 -6.02
C ARG A 181 17.03 14.56 -5.98
N ALA A 182 17.61 14.18 -4.86
CA ALA A 182 19.05 13.99 -4.69
C ALA A 182 19.52 12.57 -5.07
N SER A 183 18.64 11.77 -5.67
CA SER A 183 18.88 10.38 -6.05
C SER A 183 19.16 9.42 -4.89
N ASN A 184 18.84 9.80 -3.65
CA ASN A 184 18.87 8.88 -2.53
C ASN A 184 17.67 7.95 -2.60
N GLY A 185 17.89 6.64 -2.42
CA GLY A 185 16.87 5.60 -2.42
C GLY A 185 16.18 5.46 -1.07
N PHE A 186 14.88 5.14 -1.12
CA PHE A 186 14.06 4.87 0.06
C PHE A 186 13.09 3.73 -0.26
N ARG A 187 12.99 2.75 0.66
CA ARG A 187 11.94 1.74 0.63
C ARG A 187 10.83 2.20 1.57
N ILE A 188 9.75 2.69 1.02
CA ILE A 188 8.63 3.29 1.75
C ILE A 188 7.28 2.61 1.45
N ASP A 189 7.25 1.73 0.46
CA ASP A 189 6.10 0.90 0.13
C ASP A 189 6.31 -0.47 0.78
N HIS A 190 5.42 -0.86 1.70
CA HIS A 190 5.55 -2.07 2.50
C HIS A 190 4.29 -2.91 2.51
N ALA A 191 4.45 -4.21 2.82
CA ALA A 191 3.39 -5.15 3.15
C ALA A 191 3.71 -5.78 4.51
N LEU A 192 2.97 -5.40 5.53
CA LEU A 192 3.11 -5.89 6.91
C LEU A 192 1.93 -6.80 7.24
N ALA A 193 2.22 -8.02 7.70
CA ALA A 193 1.21 -9.06 7.88
C ALA A 193 1.27 -9.72 9.25
N GLY A 194 0.12 -10.07 9.80
CA GLY A 194 -0.01 -10.95 10.95
C GLY A 194 0.36 -12.40 10.61
N PRO A 195 0.55 -13.28 11.60
CA PRO A 195 1.13 -14.60 11.40
C PRO A 195 0.31 -15.51 10.44
N GLU A 196 -1.00 -15.43 10.44
CA GLU A 196 -1.84 -16.19 9.52
C GLU A 196 -1.71 -15.69 8.08
N ALA A 197 -1.79 -14.37 7.86
CA ALA A 197 -1.58 -13.79 6.55
C ALA A 197 -0.14 -14.02 6.04
N THR A 198 0.85 -13.97 6.92
CA THR A 198 2.26 -14.29 6.62
C THR A 198 2.40 -15.75 6.15
N SER A 199 1.76 -16.70 6.82
CA SER A 199 1.82 -18.13 6.45
C SER A 199 1.25 -18.43 5.06
N ARG A 200 0.37 -17.56 4.56
CA ARG A 200 -0.21 -17.66 3.21
C ARG A 200 0.63 -16.99 2.13
N CYS A 201 1.61 -16.17 2.51
CA CYS A 201 2.44 -15.46 1.54
C CYS A 201 3.38 -16.43 0.82
N MET A 202 3.24 -16.47 -0.51
CA MET A 202 4.10 -17.28 -1.39
C MET A 202 5.21 -16.47 -2.03
N ALA A 203 4.96 -15.18 -2.29
CA ALA A 203 5.93 -14.25 -2.83
C ALA A 203 5.59 -12.81 -2.49
N SER A 204 6.62 -11.98 -2.32
CA SER A 204 6.51 -10.53 -2.19
C SER A 204 7.68 -9.89 -2.94
N TYR A 205 7.39 -9.03 -3.92
CA TYR A 205 8.40 -8.43 -4.79
C TYR A 205 7.97 -7.08 -5.34
N TYR A 206 8.92 -6.28 -5.82
CA TYR A 206 8.66 -5.00 -6.47
C TYR A 206 8.74 -5.11 -7.98
N ASP A 207 7.84 -4.43 -8.69
CA ASP A 207 7.97 -4.12 -10.11
C ASP A 207 8.44 -2.67 -10.26
N HIS A 208 9.71 -2.50 -10.60
CA HIS A 208 10.32 -1.18 -10.78
C HIS A 208 9.99 -0.53 -12.12
N SER A 209 9.35 -1.23 -13.05
CA SER A 209 8.97 -0.67 -14.36
C SER A 209 7.95 0.46 -14.26
N THR A 210 7.22 0.55 -13.13
CA THR A 210 6.27 1.65 -12.87
C THR A 210 6.96 2.96 -12.54
N ARG A 211 8.16 2.88 -11.93
CA ARG A 211 8.93 4.05 -11.52
C ARG A 211 9.46 4.77 -12.75
N ASP A 212 9.39 6.09 -12.74
CA ASP A 212 9.82 6.99 -13.83
C ASP A 212 8.98 6.94 -15.11
N THR A 213 8.11 5.95 -15.27
CA THR A 213 7.20 5.81 -16.42
C THR A 213 5.75 6.16 -16.06
N LEU A 214 5.20 5.53 -15.04
CA LEU A 214 3.80 5.70 -14.60
C LEU A 214 3.68 6.55 -13.35
N THR A 215 4.62 6.41 -12.43
CA THR A 215 4.68 7.13 -11.15
C THR A 215 6.13 7.28 -10.73
N ASP A 216 6.38 7.84 -9.54
CA ASP A 216 7.71 7.88 -8.91
C ASP A 216 7.91 6.74 -7.89
N HIS A 217 6.95 5.81 -7.79
CA HIS A 217 7.02 4.61 -6.94
C HIS A 217 7.11 3.32 -7.75
N SER A 218 7.73 2.31 -7.19
CA SER A 218 7.66 0.93 -7.66
C SER A 218 6.36 0.28 -7.17
N ALA A 219 5.76 -0.57 -7.97
CA ALA A 219 4.62 -1.35 -7.53
C ALA A 219 5.08 -2.49 -6.60
N LEU A 220 4.35 -2.71 -5.50
CA LEU A 220 4.55 -3.85 -4.61
C LEU A 220 3.53 -4.94 -4.92
N ILE A 221 4.01 -6.14 -5.19
CA ILE A 221 3.17 -7.30 -5.52
C ILE A 221 3.31 -8.35 -4.42
N VAL A 222 2.19 -8.89 -3.97
CA VAL A 222 2.12 -9.98 -2.99
C VAL A 222 1.27 -11.11 -3.55
N GLU A 223 1.78 -12.32 -3.47
CA GLU A 223 1.08 -13.54 -3.86
C GLU A 223 0.74 -14.38 -2.61
N LEU A 224 -0.54 -14.74 -2.46
CA LEU A 224 -1.04 -15.51 -1.34
C LEU A 224 -1.60 -16.85 -1.82
N SER A 225 -1.41 -17.92 -1.05
CA SER A 225 -2.17 -19.17 -1.21
C SER A 225 -3.67 -18.93 -1.00
N LYS A 226 -4.49 -19.84 -1.53
CA LYS A 226 -5.95 -19.81 -1.34
C LYS A 226 -6.34 -20.25 0.06
#